data_88c27ec5b6a074a1d1eef961d09d10c1
#
_entry.id   88c27ec5b6a074a1d1eef961d09d10c1
#
_cell.length_a   1.000
_cell.length_b   1.000
_cell.length_c   1.000
_cell.angle_alpha   90.00
_cell.angle_beta   90.00
_cell.angle_gamma   90.00
#
_symmetry.space_group_name_H-M   'P 1'
#
loop_
_entity.id
_entity.type
_entity.pdbx_description
1 polymer ?
#
loop_
_entity_poly.entity_id
_entity_poly.type
_entity_poly.pdbx_seq_one_letter_code
_entity_poly.pdbx_strand_id
1 'polypeptide(L)'
;MNVLITGVLGMVGSHMVDFLLEKPNVKIYGFCRWNESMDNIEHLTNVINAGERIKLIYGDLNDFSSIVNALDISNPDYVFHLGAQSYPQTSFDSPIETLQTNIIGTANLLEAIRKSPYKDAMIHVCASSEIFGRVSKEKLPINEECSLHPASPYAISKVGTDLIGRYYGEAYKMNVMTTRMFTHTGPRRGDVFHESTFAKQIAMIEYGLQEPKIFVGNLDSLRTYADVRDAVKAYWMLLTINPSPGEYYNIGGDYTCKVEDTLKYLISKSFMRNEIEIVVDPNRLRPIDADLQIPDTTKFKELTGWEPKIPFNKTMDDLLDYWRDRINNGRKFLNR
;
A
#
# COMPACT_ATOMS: atom_id res chain seq x y z
N MET A 1 7.88 23.56 0.89
CA MET A 1 7.32 22.45 1.67
C MET A 1 8.06 21.19 1.30
N ASN A 2 8.62 20.51 2.30
CA ASN A 2 9.42 19.30 2.14
C ASN A 2 8.63 18.09 2.60
N VAL A 3 8.59 17.06 1.76
CA VAL A 3 7.85 15.82 2.03
C VAL A 3 8.80 14.65 1.98
N LEU A 4 8.92 13.92 3.08
CA LEU A 4 9.67 12.67 3.16
C LEU A 4 8.72 11.49 2.95
N ILE A 5 9.06 10.57 2.04
CA ILE A 5 8.28 9.37 1.75
C ILE A 5 9.18 8.15 1.96
N THR A 6 8.91 7.33 2.97
CA THR A 6 9.54 6.01 3.06
C THR A 6 8.78 5.01 2.18
N GLY A 7 9.50 4.07 1.55
CA GLY A 7 8.87 3.15 0.60
C GLY A 7 8.44 3.81 -0.71
N VAL A 8 9.16 4.84 -1.14
CA VAL A 8 8.87 5.64 -2.33
C VAL A 8 8.82 4.82 -3.63
N LEU A 9 9.53 3.70 -3.71
CA LEU A 9 9.59 2.80 -4.87
C LEU A 9 8.41 1.81 -4.93
N GLY A 10 7.60 1.72 -3.87
CA GLY A 10 6.39 0.91 -3.84
C GLY A 10 5.25 1.50 -4.67
N MET A 11 4.16 0.72 -4.84
CA MET A 11 2.97 1.21 -5.55
C MET A 11 2.47 2.54 -4.96
N VAL A 12 2.17 2.55 -3.67
CA VAL A 12 1.60 3.74 -3.00
C VAL A 12 2.58 4.90 -3.00
N GLY A 13 3.87 4.64 -2.70
CA GLY A 13 4.90 5.66 -2.67
C GLY A 13 5.08 6.35 -4.03
N SER A 14 5.12 5.58 -5.11
CA SER A 14 5.26 6.12 -6.47
C SER A 14 4.04 6.94 -6.92
N HIS A 15 2.83 6.51 -6.58
CA HIS A 15 1.62 7.32 -6.83
C HIS A 15 1.54 8.56 -5.94
N MET A 16 2.06 8.49 -4.70
CA MET A 16 2.18 9.68 -3.85
C MET A 16 3.13 10.72 -4.46
N VAL A 17 4.24 10.26 -5.07
CA VAL A 17 5.15 11.16 -5.80
C VAL A 17 4.42 11.85 -6.95
N ASP A 18 3.70 11.09 -7.82
CA ASP A 18 2.95 11.66 -8.92
C ASP A 18 1.96 12.73 -8.43
N PHE A 19 1.18 12.40 -7.40
CA PHE A 19 0.21 13.33 -6.81
C PHE A 19 0.85 14.60 -6.24
N LEU A 20 2.01 14.47 -5.59
CA LEU A 20 2.72 15.61 -5.01
C LEU A 20 3.40 16.48 -6.07
N LEU A 21 3.78 15.92 -7.22
CA LEU A 21 4.32 16.69 -8.34
C LEU A 21 3.29 17.62 -8.98
N GLU A 22 2.00 17.33 -8.86
CA GLU A 22 0.92 18.24 -9.29
C GLU A 22 0.82 19.49 -8.41
N LYS A 23 1.43 19.48 -7.23
CA LYS A 23 1.39 20.59 -6.28
C LYS A 23 2.59 21.53 -6.48
N PRO A 24 2.36 22.84 -6.61
CA PRO A 24 3.46 23.79 -6.70
C PRO A 24 4.27 23.84 -5.39
N ASN A 25 5.56 24.09 -5.49
CA ASN A 25 6.47 24.32 -4.36
C ASN A 25 6.64 23.15 -3.38
N VAL A 26 6.36 21.90 -3.80
CA VAL A 26 6.66 20.68 -3.04
C VAL A 26 8.00 20.12 -3.49
N LYS A 27 8.89 19.86 -2.54
CA LYS A 27 10.10 19.07 -2.71
C LYS A 27 9.89 17.71 -2.07
N ILE A 28 10.19 16.67 -2.82
CA ILE A 28 9.95 15.28 -2.45
C ILE A 28 11.29 14.61 -2.16
N TYR A 29 11.38 13.98 -1.00
CA TYR A 29 12.52 13.19 -0.57
C TYR A 29 12.07 11.74 -0.42
N GLY A 30 12.56 10.87 -1.30
CA GLY A 30 12.20 9.46 -1.31
C GLY A 30 13.23 8.61 -0.59
N PHE A 31 12.86 8.02 0.56
CA PHE A 31 13.73 7.11 1.30
C PHE A 31 13.49 5.67 0.82
N CYS A 32 14.56 5.02 0.35
CA CYS A 32 14.52 3.68 -0.24
C CYS A 32 15.83 2.93 -0.04
N ARG A 33 15.80 1.61 -0.18
CA ARG A 33 17.02 0.80 -0.17
C ARG A 33 17.76 0.91 -1.50
N TRP A 34 19.07 0.82 -1.46
CA TRP A 34 19.90 0.95 -2.67
C TRP A 34 19.61 -0.11 -3.74
N ASN A 35 19.25 -1.32 -3.33
CA ASN A 35 19.05 -2.47 -4.22
C ASN A 35 17.58 -2.75 -4.58
N GLU A 36 16.66 -1.82 -4.31
CA GLU A 36 15.26 -1.96 -4.73
C GLU A 36 15.08 -1.63 -6.21
N SER A 37 14.09 -2.29 -6.86
CA SER A 37 13.72 -1.97 -8.23
C SER A 37 13.14 -0.57 -8.34
N MET A 38 13.59 0.17 -9.35
CA MET A 38 13.11 1.52 -9.69
C MET A 38 11.90 1.52 -10.66
N ASP A 39 11.39 0.36 -11.01
CA ASP A 39 10.35 0.19 -12.02
C ASP A 39 9.15 1.12 -11.87
N ASN A 40 8.69 1.32 -10.64
CA ASN A 40 7.49 2.12 -10.38
C ASN A 40 7.72 3.63 -10.52
N ILE A 41 8.97 4.10 -10.56
CA ILE A 41 9.34 5.51 -10.73
C ILE A 41 10.17 5.76 -11.99
N GLU A 42 10.32 4.79 -12.87
CA GLU A 42 11.11 4.91 -14.10
C GLU A 42 10.66 6.09 -14.97
N HIS A 43 9.35 6.33 -15.06
CA HIS A 43 8.77 7.47 -15.78
C HIS A 43 9.19 8.84 -15.22
N LEU A 44 9.73 8.89 -14.01
CA LEU A 44 10.21 10.10 -13.33
C LEU A 44 11.72 10.31 -13.45
N THR A 45 12.43 9.45 -14.19
CA THR A 45 13.91 9.48 -14.29
C THR A 45 14.46 10.88 -14.61
N ASN A 46 13.86 11.59 -15.56
CA ASN A 46 14.31 12.93 -15.93
C ASN A 46 14.12 13.95 -14.79
N VAL A 47 13.00 13.87 -14.06
CA VAL A 47 12.71 14.77 -12.93
C VAL A 47 13.64 14.47 -11.74
N ILE A 48 13.92 13.19 -11.51
CA ILE A 48 14.85 12.74 -10.47
C ILE A 48 16.28 13.20 -10.79
N ASN A 49 16.73 13.00 -12.03
CA ASN A 49 18.08 13.41 -12.46
C ASN A 49 18.27 14.94 -12.45
N ALA A 50 17.23 15.72 -12.68
CA ALA A 50 17.28 17.17 -12.53
C ALA A 50 17.49 17.60 -11.06
N GLY A 51 17.05 16.77 -10.08
CA GLY A 51 17.29 17.00 -8.65
C GLY A 51 16.58 18.19 -8.01
N GLU A 52 15.72 18.88 -8.74
CA GLU A 52 15.05 20.09 -8.28
C GLU A 52 13.81 19.79 -7.41
N ARG A 53 13.00 18.80 -7.83
CA ARG A 53 11.71 18.47 -7.23
C ARG A 53 11.73 17.15 -6.46
N ILE A 54 12.56 16.20 -6.86
CA ILE A 54 12.68 14.87 -6.27
C ILE A 54 14.15 14.58 -5.96
N LYS A 55 14.42 14.11 -4.76
CA LYS A 55 15.71 13.57 -4.35
C LYS A 55 15.52 12.20 -3.70
N LEU A 56 16.21 11.18 -4.20
CA LEU A 56 16.27 9.88 -3.55
C LEU A 56 17.35 9.89 -2.46
N ILE A 57 17.03 9.29 -1.32
CA ILE A 57 17.93 9.11 -0.18
C ILE A 57 17.98 7.62 0.12
N TYR A 58 19.18 7.05 0.06
CA TYR A 58 19.35 5.63 0.30
C TYR A 58 19.59 5.32 1.77
N GLY A 59 18.87 4.32 2.28
CA GLY A 59 18.96 3.87 3.67
C GLY A 59 18.03 2.70 3.93
N ASP A 60 17.95 2.27 5.18
CA ASP A 60 17.09 1.18 5.64
C ASP A 60 16.37 1.60 6.93
N LEU A 61 15.11 1.20 7.10
CA LEU A 61 14.34 1.47 8.33
C LEU A 61 14.95 0.79 9.57
N ASN A 62 15.73 -0.27 9.37
CA ASN A 62 16.46 -0.95 10.43
C ASN A 62 17.80 -0.28 10.79
N ASP A 63 18.26 0.68 9.98
CA ASP A 63 19.46 1.47 10.25
C ASP A 63 19.08 2.88 10.70
N PHE A 64 19.14 3.08 12.03
CA PHE A 64 18.80 4.35 12.66
C PHE A 64 19.63 5.52 12.13
N SER A 65 20.91 5.30 11.81
CA SER A 65 21.81 6.35 11.30
C SER A 65 21.39 6.83 9.91
N SER A 66 20.94 5.93 9.03
CA SER A 66 20.45 6.30 7.72
C SER A 66 19.13 7.09 7.79
N ILE A 67 18.28 6.80 8.78
CA ILE A 67 17.06 7.57 9.03
C ILE A 67 17.41 8.99 9.50
N VAL A 68 18.33 9.14 10.46
CA VAL A 68 18.80 10.47 10.92
C VAL A 68 19.34 11.28 9.74
N ASN A 69 20.19 10.69 8.93
CA ASN A 69 20.71 11.33 7.72
C ASN A 69 19.60 11.74 6.74
N ALA A 70 18.56 10.92 6.59
CA ALA A 70 17.42 11.25 5.73
C ALA A 70 16.60 12.44 6.27
N LEU A 71 16.44 12.54 7.59
CA LEU A 71 15.78 13.66 8.23
C LEU A 71 16.58 14.97 8.05
N ASP A 72 17.90 14.92 8.25
CA ASP A 72 18.78 16.07 8.09
C ASP A 72 18.82 16.58 6.64
N ILE A 73 18.80 15.67 5.67
CA ILE A 73 18.77 16.04 4.23
C ILE A 73 17.41 16.59 3.83
N SER A 74 16.32 16.00 4.32
CA SER A 74 14.97 16.36 3.87
C SER A 74 14.38 17.56 4.63
N ASN A 75 14.73 17.74 5.90
CA ASN A 75 14.10 18.74 6.78
C ASN A 75 12.57 18.74 6.58
N PRO A 76 11.87 17.63 6.92
CA PRO A 76 10.52 17.39 6.45
C PRO A 76 9.47 18.21 7.20
N ASP A 77 8.54 18.81 6.46
CA ASP A 77 7.27 19.33 6.97
C ASP A 77 6.24 18.21 7.11
N TYR A 78 6.30 17.23 6.18
CA TYR A 78 5.41 16.07 6.12
C TYR A 78 6.19 14.78 5.94
N VAL A 79 5.75 13.72 6.61
CA VAL A 79 6.31 12.37 6.49
C VAL A 79 5.21 11.38 6.15
N PHE A 80 5.31 10.71 5.01
CA PHE A 80 4.47 9.57 4.66
C PHE A 80 5.25 8.28 4.87
N HIS A 81 4.95 7.58 5.98
CA HIS A 81 5.59 6.31 6.30
C HIS A 81 4.85 5.15 5.62
N LEU A 82 5.28 4.84 4.39
CA LEU A 82 4.72 3.79 3.53
C LEU A 82 5.66 2.59 3.39
N GLY A 83 6.91 2.72 3.86
CA GLY A 83 7.93 1.66 3.82
C GLY A 83 7.56 0.51 4.75
N ALA A 84 7.44 -0.70 4.19
CA ALA A 84 7.13 -1.92 4.92
C ALA A 84 7.45 -3.16 4.07
N GLN A 85 7.71 -4.31 4.72
CA GLN A 85 7.46 -5.59 4.08
C GLN A 85 5.93 -5.76 4.02
N SER A 86 5.34 -5.68 2.83
CA SER A 86 3.90 -5.53 2.64
C SER A 86 3.19 -6.77 2.08
N TYR A 87 3.93 -7.83 1.74
CA TYR A 87 3.37 -9.03 1.17
C TYR A 87 3.11 -10.10 2.25
N PRO A 88 1.83 -10.45 2.56
CA PRO A 88 1.52 -11.38 3.64
C PRO A 88 2.13 -12.76 3.47
N GLN A 89 2.20 -13.32 2.24
CA GLN A 89 2.76 -14.66 2.03
C GLN A 89 4.24 -14.72 2.45
N THR A 90 5.06 -13.75 2.04
CA THR A 90 6.48 -13.69 2.47
C THR A 90 6.63 -13.63 3.99
N SER A 91 5.62 -13.10 4.70
CA SER A 91 5.70 -13.03 6.17
C SER A 91 5.64 -14.41 6.85
N PHE A 92 5.12 -15.44 6.18
CA PHE A 92 5.16 -16.81 6.69
C PHE A 92 6.55 -17.43 6.54
N ASP A 93 7.27 -17.07 5.46
CA ASP A 93 8.63 -17.57 5.20
C ASP A 93 9.69 -16.77 5.97
N SER A 94 9.46 -15.46 6.16
CA SER A 94 10.40 -14.52 6.80
C SER A 94 9.70 -13.68 7.89
N PRO A 95 9.17 -14.32 8.96
CA PRO A 95 8.39 -13.61 9.98
C PRO A 95 9.24 -12.59 10.77
N ILE A 96 10.47 -12.94 11.10
CA ILE A 96 11.34 -12.05 11.90
C ILE A 96 11.70 -10.79 11.13
N GLU A 97 12.09 -10.92 9.85
CA GLU A 97 12.36 -9.77 8.97
C GLU A 97 11.13 -8.86 8.86
N THR A 98 9.94 -9.46 8.68
CA THR A 98 8.67 -8.74 8.60
C THR A 98 8.38 -7.94 9.87
N LEU A 99 8.53 -8.57 11.06
CA LEU A 99 8.34 -7.89 12.36
C LEU A 99 9.38 -6.78 12.56
N GLN A 100 10.63 -7.05 12.23
CA GLN A 100 11.74 -6.12 12.39
C GLN A 100 11.56 -4.88 11.49
N THR A 101 11.29 -5.09 10.21
CA THR A 101 11.09 -3.98 9.26
C THR A 101 9.86 -3.15 9.63
N ASN A 102 8.72 -3.81 9.93
CA ASN A 102 7.47 -3.09 10.10
C ASN A 102 7.29 -2.49 11.51
N ILE A 103 7.69 -3.19 12.58
CA ILE A 103 7.54 -2.71 13.95
C ILE A 103 8.74 -1.86 14.35
N ILE A 104 9.94 -2.46 14.31
CA ILE A 104 11.16 -1.78 14.77
C ILE A 104 11.51 -0.64 13.82
N GLY A 105 11.36 -0.84 12.50
CA GLY A 105 11.57 0.22 11.51
C GLY A 105 10.63 1.42 11.71
N THR A 106 9.36 1.19 12.05
CA THR A 106 8.42 2.28 12.40
C THR A 106 8.87 2.99 13.70
N ALA A 107 9.26 2.21 14.72
CA ALA A 107 9.75 2.78 15.99
C ALA A 107 11.04 3.61 15.76
N ASN A 108 11.98 3.12 14.97
CA ASN A 108 13.21 3.83 14.62
C ASN A 108 12.90 5.19 13.96
N LEU A 109 11.99 5.21 12.98
CA LEU A 109 11.60 6.45 12.29
C LEU A 109 10.98 7.46 13.26
N LEU A 110 10.00 7.04 14.05
CA LEU A 110 9.30 7.93 14.97
C LEU A 110 10.23 8.42 16.09
N GLU A 111 11.12 7.56 16.60
CA GLU A 111 12.10 7.96 17.61
C GLU A 111 13.16 8.92 17.06
N ALA A 112 13.60 8.72 15.82
CA ALA A 112 14.50 9.65 15.14
C ALA A 112 13.85 11.02 14.96
N ILE A 113 12.58 11.08 14.50
CA ILE A 113 11.83 12.33 14.37
C ILE A 113 11.66 13.00 15.74
N ARG A 114 11.26 12.24 16.78
CA ARG A 114 11.04 12.77 18.13
C ARG A 114 12.29 13.45 18.71
N LYS A 115 13.47 12.91 18.43
CA LYS A 115 14.77 13.42 18.92
C LYS A 115 15.40 14.48 18.00
N SER A 116 14.81 14.73 16.85
CA SER A 116 15.33 15.66 15.86
C SER A 116 14.73 17.06 16.03
N PRO A 117 15.29 18.08 15.34
CA PRO A 117 14.66 19.39 15.21
C PRO A 117 13.31 19.37 14.46
N TYR A 118 13.00 18.28 13.78
CA TYR A 118 11.82 18.09 12.91
C TYR A 118 10.64 17.41 13.62
N LYS A 119 10.61 17.41 14.93
CA LYS A 119 9.58 16.76 15.77
C LYS A 119 8.16 17.28 15.52
N ASP A 120 8.02 18.47 14.95
CA ASP A 120 6.73 19.09 14.64
C ASP A 120 6.19 18.71 13.24
N ALA A 121 6.92 17.89 12.47
CA ALA A 121 6.46 17.37 11.18
C ALA A 121 5.12 16.63 11.32
N MET A 122 4.27 16.73 10.30
CA MET A 122 3.02 15.98 10.20
C MET A 122 3.32 14.59 9.67
N ILE A 123 2.92 13.53 10.39
CA ILE A 123 3.34 12.16 10.12
C ILE A 123 2.13 11.26 9.87
N HIS A 124 2.10 10.64 8.71
CA HIS A 124 1.19 9.54 8.41
C HIS A 124 1.91 8.20 8.61
N VAL A 125 1.32 7.32 9.41
CA VAL A 125 1.75 5.91 9.59
C VAL A 125 0.73 5.00 8.91
N CYS A 126 1.17 4.23 7.91
CA CYS A 126 0.32 3.33 7.16
C CYS A 126 0.27 1.94 7.82
N ALA A 127 -0.79 1.66 8.59
CA ALA A 127 -1.09 0.31 9.05
C ALA A 127 -1.87 -0.48 7.96
N SER A 128 -2.83 -1.32 8.34
CA SER A 128 -3.57 -2.17 7.38
C SER A 128 -4.88 -2.66 8.00
N SER A 129 -5.89 -2.92 7.18
CA SER A 129 -7.10 -3.63 7.60
C SER A 129 -6.87 -5.10 7.98
N GLU A 130 -5.74 -5.69 7.59
CA GLU A 130 -5.36 -7.07 7.97
C GLU A 130 -5.21 -7.24 9.50
N ILE A 131 -5.07 -6.14 10.26
CA ILE A 131 -5.05 -6.18 11.73
C ILE A 131 -6.34 -6.74 12.34
N PHE A 132 -7.48 -6.56 11.64
CA PHE A 132 -8.76 -7.09 12.07
C PHE A 132 -8.87 -8.60 11.84
N GLY A 133 -8.16 -9.14 10.83
CA GLY A 133 -8.09 -10.55 10.51
C GLY A 133 -9.47 -11.19 10.34
N ARG A 134 -9.80 -12.16 11.19
CA ARG A 134 -11.12 -12.81 11.20
C ARG A 134 -12.15 -11.97 11.91
N VAL A 135 -13.12 -11.45 11.15
CA VAL A 135 -14.27 -10.70 11.65
C VAL A 135 -15.54 -11.51 11.43
N SER A 136 -16.43 -11.58 12.42
CA SER A 136 -17.74 -12.22 12.25
C SER A 136 -18.69 -11.31 11.46
N LYS A 137 -19.66 -11.92 10.77
CA LYS A 137 -20.62 -11.19 9.91
C LYS A 137 -21.42 -10.14 10.68
N GLU A 138 -21.69 -10.38 11.96
CA GLU A 138 -22.45 -9.49 12.84
C GLU A 138 -21.71 -8.19 13.19
N LYS A 139 -20.40 -8.17 12.94
CA LYS A 139 -19.53 -7.00 13.19
C LYS A 139 -19.24 -6.20 11.91
N LEU A 140 -19.92 -6.48 10.82
CA LEU A 140 -19.80 -5.73 9.59
C LEU A 140 -20.78 -4.54 9.55
N PRO A 141 -20.40 -3.39 8.96
CA PRO A 141 -19.05 -3.08 8.47
C PRO A 141 -18.03 -2.90 9.61
N ILE A 142 -16.77 -3.14 9.31
CA ILE A 142 -15.66 -3.07 10.27
C ILE A 142 -15.34 -1.61 10.59
N ASN A 143 -15.64 -1.18 11.82
CA ASN A 143 -15.24 0.12 12.33
C ASN A 143 -13.90 0.05 13.09
N GLU A 144 -13.39 1.20 13.54
CA GLU A 144 -12.12 1.31 14.23
C GLU A 144 -12.07 0.60 15.58
N GLU A 145 -13.23 0.38 16.22
CA GLU A 145 -13.37 -0.26 17.54
C GLU A 145 -13.45 -1.80 17.45
N CYS A 146 -13.49 -2.36 16.24
CA CYS A 146 -13.48 -3.80 16.07
C CYS A 146 -12.20 -4.41 16.66
N SER A 147 -12.35 -5.56 17.34
CA SER A 147 -11.25 -6.30 17.96
C SER A 147 -10.20 -6.69 16.93
N LEU A 148 -8.94 -6.59 17.28
CA LEU A 148 -7.82 -7.04 16.47
C LEU A 148 -7.67 -8.55 16.56
N HIS A 149 -7.65 -9.25 15.42
CA HIS A 149 -7.48 -10.70 15.33
C HIS A 149 -6.60 -11.08 14.14
N PRO A 150 -5.31 -10.63 14.15
CA PRO A 150 -4.41 -10.78 13.01
C PRO A 150 -4.22 -12.24 12.61
N ALA A 151 -4.24 -12.53 11.29
CA ALA A 151 -4.22 -13.86 10.74
C ALA A 151 -2.88 -14.23 10.05
N SER A 152 -1.85 -13.42 10.20
CA SER A 152 -0.52 -13.64 9.62
C SER A 152 0.55 -12.86 10.39
N PRO A 153 1.85 -13.23 10.27
CA PRO A 153 2.94 -12.44 10.83
C PRO A 153 2.95 -10.99 10.28
N TYR A 154 2.58 -10.80 9.01
CA TYR A 154 2.37 -9.46 8.45
C TYR A 154 1.28 -8.69 9.21
N ALA A 155 0.12 -9.30 9.43
CA ALA A 155 -0.98 -8.66 10.15
C ALA A 155 -0.57 -8.31 11.60
N ILE A 156 0.16 -9.20 12.30
CA ILE A 156 0.75 -8.93 13.62
C ILE A 156 1.69 -7.73 13.55
N SER A 157 2.57 -7.67 12.54
CA SER A 157 3.48 -6.54 12.39
C SER A 157 2.74 -5.21 12.18
N LYS A 158 1.61 -5.24 11.46
CA LYS A 158 0.77 -4.05 11.24
C LYS A 158 -0.03 -3.64 12.49
N VAL A 159 -0.37 -4.58 13.38
CA VAL A 159 -0.87 -4.24 14.73
C VAL A 159 0.20 -3.46 15.50
N GLY A 160 1.45 -3.93 15.51
CA GLY A 160 2.56 -3.22 16.13
C GLY A 160 2.77 -1.82 15.53
N THR A 161 2.75 -1.71 14.20
CA THR A 161 2.84 -0.42 13.48
C THR A 161 1.73 0.55 13.90
N ASP A 162 0.46 0.08 13.95
CA ASP A 162 -0.71 0.87 14.36
C ASP A 162 -0.55 1.39 15.79
N LEU A 163 -0.25 0.50 16.72
CA LEU A 163 -0.13 0.84 18.14
C LEU A 163 1.05 1.77 18.43
N ILE A 164 2.20 1.58 17.77
CA ILE A 164 3.35 2.47 17.92
C ILE A 164 3.00 3.87 17.40
N GLY A 165 2.39 3.98 16.21
CA GLY A 165 1.98 5.28 15.66
C GLY A 165 1.08 6.04 16.63
N ARG A 166 0.05 5.38 17.15
CA ARG A 166 -0.86 5.94 18.15
C ARG A 166 -0.14 6.35 19.43
N TYR A 167 0.69 5.47 19.99
CA TYR A 167 1.43 5.74 21.21
C TYR A 167 2.31 6.99 21.12
N TYR A 168 3.02 7.19 19.98
CA TYR A 168 3.85 8.39 19.80
C TYR A 168 3.00 9.66 19.69
N GLY A 169 1.83 9.59 19.06
CA GLY A 169 0.88 10.70 19.05
C GLY A 169 0.33 11.02 20.43
N GLU A 170 -0.10 10.01 21.19
CA GLU A 170 -0.73 10.18 22.50
C GLU A 170 0.29 10.57 23.61
N ALA A 171 1.38 9.81 23.72
CA ALA A 171 2.34 9.96 24.83
C ALA A 171 3.31 11.13 24.63
N TYR A 172 3.79 11.33 23.40
CA TYR A 172 4.81 12.36 23.11
C TYR A 172 4.25 13.59 22.42
N LYS A 173 2.94 13.62 22.15
CA LYS A 173 2.24 14.73 21.49
C LYS A 173 2.84 15.06 20.11
N MET A 174 3.36 14.04 19.42
CA MET A 174 3.82 14.16 18.05
C MET A 174 2.61 14.20 17.10
N ASN A 175 2.76 14.87 15.98
CA ASN A 175 1.71 15.00 14.96
C ASN A 175 1.57 13.71 14.13
N VAL A 176 1.37 12.56 14.79
CA VAL A 176 1.23 11.24 14.14
C VAL A 176 -0.23 10.88 14.01
N MET A 177 -0.65 10.52 12.81
CA MET A 177 -1.96 9.93 12.53
C MET A 177 -1.77 8.59 11.79
N THR A 178 -2.59 7.61 12.14
CA THR A 178 -2.47 6.25 11.61
C THR A 178 -3.66 5.91 10.71
N THR A 179 -3.42 5.17 9.62
CA THR A 179 -4.50 4.66 8.78
C THR A 179 -4.52 3.14 8.76
N ARG A 180 -5.71 2.57 8.78
CA ARG A 180 -6.03 1.16 8.57
C ARG A 180 -6.65 1.03 7.20
N MET A 181 -5.78 1.05 6.18
CA MET A 181 -6.25 1.02 4.79
C MET A 181 -6.73 -0.36 4.40
N PHE A 182 -7.93 -0.43 3.87
CA PHE A 182 -8.50 -1.61 3.23
C PHE A 182 -7.92 -1.81 1.83
N THR A 183 -8.38 -2.84 1.09
CA THR A 183 -7.74 -3.18 -0.18
C THR A 183 -7.73 -1.97 -1.12
N HIS A 184 -6.54 -1.55 -1.51
CA HIS A 184 -6.33 -0.53 -2.52
C HIS A 184 -5.37 -1.06 -3.59
N THR A 185 -5.67 -0.76 -4.84
CA THR A 185 -4.98 -1.36 -5.99
C THR A 185 -4.98 -0.42 -7.20
N GLY A 186 -4.35 -0.86 -8.27
CA GLY A 186 -4.23 -0.10 -9.51
C GLY A 186 -2.89 -0.36 -10.20
N PRO A 187 -2.51 0.44 -11.19
CA PRO A 187 -1.20 0.35 -11.84
C PRO A 187 -0.06 0.30 -10.84
N ARG A 188 1.03 -0.39 -11.17
CA ARG A 188 2.22 -0.60 -10.30
C ARG A 188 1.99 -1.50 -9.08
N ARG A 189 0.82 -2.12 -8.97
CA ARG A 189 0.60 -3.15 -7.93
C ARG A 189 1.53 -4.32 -8.18
N GLY A 190 2.22 -4.77 -7.13
CA GLY A 190 3.12 -5.94 -7.20
C GLY A 190 2.40 -7.20 -7.66
N ASP A 191 3.07 -8.03 -8.44
CA ASP A 191 2.55 -9.25 -9.06
C ASP A 191 2.23 -10.41 -8.09
N VAL A 192 2.37 -10.17 -6.81
CA VAL A 192 2.09 -11.12 -5.72
C VAL A 192 0.69 -10.93 -5.10
N PHE A 193 0.00 -9.86 -5.43
CA PHE A 193 -1.36 -9.59 -4.97
C PHE A 193 -2.38 -10.11 -5.99
N HIS A 194 -3.48 -10.71 -5.52
CA HIS A 194 -4.40 -11.48 -6.36
C HIS A 194 -4.87 -10.74 -7.62
N GLU A 195 -5.35 -9.50 -7.50
CA GLU A 195 -5.83 -8.72 -8.63
C GLU A 195 -4.74 -8.44 -9.67
N SER A 196 -3.53 -8.16 -9.19
CA SER A 196 -2.37 -7.91 -10.04
C SER A 196 -1.83 -9.20 -10.67
N THR A 197 -1.83 -10.31 -9.90
CA THR A 197 -1.49 -11.64 -10.40
C THR A 197 -2.44 -12.06 -11.52
N PHE A 198 -3.75 -11.81 -11.38
CA PHE A 198 -4.73 -12.11 -12.41
C PHE A 198 -4.48 -11.29 -13.67
N ALA A 199 -4.34 -9.98 -13.53
CA ALA A 199 -4.07 -9.08 -14.66
C ALA A 199 -2.75 -9.46 -15.39
N LYS A 200 -1.69 -9.79 -14.65
CA LYS A 200 -0.41 -10.26 -15.21
C LYS A 200 -0.58 -11.56 -15.99
N GLN A 201 -1.23 -12.57 -15.42
CA GLN A 201 -1.43 -13.86 -16.09
C GLN A 201 -2.27 -13.69 -17.36
N ILE A 202 -3.34 -12.89 -17.31
CA ILE A 202 -4.16 -12.59 -18.51
C ILE A 202 -3.29 -11.95 -19.59
N ALA A 203 -2.52 -10.92 -19.26
CA ALA A 203 -1.64 -10.28 -20.22
C ALA A 203 -0.58 -11.24 -20.76
N MET A 204 0.00 -12.13 -19.96
CA MET A 204 0.94 -13.17 -20.42
C MET A 204 0.30 -14.16 -21.39
N ILE A 205 -0.95 -14.57 -21.13
CA ILE A 205 -1.74 -15.43 -22.04
C ILE A 205 -2.00 -14.72 -23.37
N GLU A 206 -2.42 -13.46 -23.35
CA GLU A 206 -2.67 -12.65 -24.54
C GLU A 206 -1.43 -12.50 -25.44
N TYR A 207 -0.23 -12.47 -24.87
CA TYR A 207 1.04 -12.40 -25.60
C TYR A 207 1.69 -13.76 -25.90
N GLY A 208 0.99 -14.87 -25.61
CA GLY A 208 1.48 -16.24 -25.86
C GLY A 208 2.67 -16.67 -24.98
N LEU A 209 2.86 -16.02 -23.84
CA LEU A 209 3.94 -16.29 -22.88
C LEU A 209 3.51 -17.28 -21.78
N GLN A 210 2.23 -17.59 -21.71
CA GLN A 210 1.64 -18.56 -20.77
C GLN A 210 0.52 -19.31 -21.50
N GLU A 211 0.34 -20.61 -21.18
CA GLU A 211 -0.85 -21.36 -21.59
C GLU A 211 -2.12 -20.66 -21.07
N PRO A 212 -3.29 -20.86 -21.71
CA PRO A 212 -4.54 -20.20 -21.31
C PRO A 212 -5.10 -20.75 -19.99
N LYS A 213 -4.28 -20.72 -18.95
CA LYS A 213 -4.61 -21.14 -17.58
C LYS A 213 -4.24 -20.07 -16.58
N ILE A 214 -5.18 -19.69 -15.72
CA ILE A 214 -4.95 -18.76 -14.62
C ILE A 214 -4.92 -19.53 -13.31
N PHE A 215 -3.79 -19.48 -12.61
CA PHE A 215 -3.61 -20.10 -11.30
C PHE A 215 -4.07 -19.16 -10.19
N VAL A 216 -4.99 -19.65 -9.34
CA VAL A 216 -5.65 -18.84 -8.30
C VAL A 216 -5.55 -19.51 -6.93
N GLY A 217 -5.75 -18.72 -5.85
CA GLY A 217 -5.96 -19.20 -4.49
C GLY A 217 -7.44 -19.16 -4.10
N ASN A 218 -7.75 -18.65 -2.89
CA ASN A 218 -9.11 -18.50 -2.40
C ASN A 218 -9.86 -17.38 -3.18
N LEU A 219 -10.96 -17.76 -3.83
CA LEU A 219 -11.80 -16.86 -4.62
C LEU A 219 -13.05 -16.35 -3.86
N ASP A 220 -13.38 -16.93 -2.70
CA ASP A 220 -14.61 -16.64 -1.98
C ASP A 220 -14.53 -15.42 -1.06
N SER A 221 -13.33 -14.94 -0.76
CA SER A 221 -13.11 -13.80 0.13
C SER A 221 -13.76 -12.52 -0.41
N LEU A 222 -14.44 -11.76 0.46
CA LEU A 222 -14.98 -10.45 0.15
C LEU A 222 -13.94 -9.36 0.38
N ARG A 223 -13.78 -8.46 -0.58
CA ARG A 223 -12.87 -7.32 -0.52
C ARG A 223 -13.58 -6.06 -0.95
N THR A 224 -13.28 -4.96 -0.26
CA THR A 224 -13.71 -3.62 -0.68
C THR A 224 -12.52 -2.92 -1.31
N TYR A 225 -12.65 -2.51 -2.56
CA TYR A 225 -11.56 -1.97 -3.36
C TYR A 225 -11.60 -0.45 -3.46
N ALA A 226 -10.45 0.18 -3.27
CA ALA A 226 -10.18 1.57 -3.59
C ALA A 226 -9.10 1.66 -4.68
N ASP A 227 -9.14 2.70 -5.48
CA ASP A 227 -8.02 3.01 -6.37
C ASP A 227 -6.86 3.62 -5.58
N VAL A 228 -5.63 3.24 -5.91
CA VAL A 228 -4.42 3.76 -5.24
C VAL A 228 -4.28 5.28 -5.39
N ARG A 229 -4.77 5.85 -6.51
CA ARG A 229 -4.75 7.29 -6.76
C ARG A 229 -5.71 8.06 -5.85
N ASP A 230 -6.81 7.43 -5.43
CA ASP A 230 -7.69 7.99 -4.40
C ASP A 230 -7.12 7.76 -2.99
N ALA A 231 -6.45 6.61 -2.75
CA ALA A 231 -5.79 6.35 -1.48
C ALA A 231 -4.71 7.40 -1.14
N VAL A 232 -3.86 7.79 -2.09
CA VAL A 232 -2.84 8.82 -1.85
C VAL A 232 -3.44 10.19 -1.56
N LYS A 233 -4.59 10.52 -2.17
CA LYS A 233 -5.35 11.74 -1.84
C LYS A 233 -5.87 11.68 -0.40
N ALA A 234 -6.41 10.53 0.03
CA ALA A 234 -6.85 10.33 1.41
C ALA A 234 -5.70 10.57 2.40
N TYR A 235 -4.52 10.00 2.15
CA TYR A 235 -3.36 10.18 3.01
C TYR A 235 -2.89 11.64 3.08
N TRP A 236 -2.97 12.36 1.96
CA TRP A 236 -2.71 13.80 1.95
C TRP A 236 -3.75 14.57 2.78
N MET A 237 -5.04 14.29 2.58
CA MET A 237 -6.12 14.93 3.31
C MET A 237 -6.07 14.67 4.81
N LEU A 238 -5.66 13.46 5.23
CA LEU A 238 -5.43 13.10 6.63
C LEU A 238 -4.49 14.08 7.34
N LEU A 239 -3.43 14.51 6.67
CA LEU A 239 -2.41 15.39 7.26
C LEU A 239 -2.71 16.88 7.06
N THR A 240 -3.64 17.25 6.17
CA THR A 240 -3.87 18.64 5.77
C THR A 240 -5.26 19.16 6.09
N ILE A 241 -6.24 18.29 6.38
CA ILE A 241 -7.61 18.68 6.70
C ILE A 241 -7.94 18.24 8.13
N ASN A 242 -8.05 19.20 9.05
CA ASN A 242 -8.38 18.97 10.46
C ASN A 242 -7.52 17.85 11.10
N PRO A 243 -6.20 17.87 11.01
CA PRO A 243 -5.35 16.80 11.53
C PRO A 243 -5.56 16.61 13.03
N SER A 244 -5.70 15.35 13.45
CA SER A 244 -5.94 14.99 14.86
C SER A 244 -4.85 13.99 15.33
N PRO A 245 -3.76 14.50 15.94
CA PRO A 245 -2.65 13.65 16.39
C PRO A 245 -3.06 12.57 17.39
N GLY A 246 -2.52 11.36 17.22
CA GLY A 246 -2.84 10.19 18.02
C GLY A 246 -4.03 9.38 17.49
N GLU A 247 -4.81 9.95 16.58
CA GLU A 247 -6.00 9.31 16.02
C GLU A 247 -5.66 8.32 14.89
N TYR A 248 -6.60 7.41 14.68
CA TYR A 248 -6.51 6.35 13.66
C TYR A 248 -7.83 6.20 12.92
N TYR A 249 -7.74 5.86 11.63
CA TYR A 249 -8.86 5.87 10.72
C TYR A 249 -8.88 4.67 9.79
N ASN A 250 -10.05 4.05 9.64
CA ASN A 250 -10.32 3.15 8.55
C ASN A 250 -10.48 3.94 7.25
N ILE A 251 -9.76 3.52 6.20
CA ILE A 251 -9.89 4.07 4.86
C ILE A 251 -10.13 2.92 3.89
N GLY A 252 -11.12 3.04 3.01
CA GLY A 252 -11.45 2.02 2.03
C GLY A 252 -12.27 2.57 0.89
N GLY A 253 -12.44 1.75 -0.14
CA GLY A 253 -13.33 2.05 -1.25
C GLY A 253 -14.80 1.87 -0.90
N ASP A 254 -15.64 1.96 -1.92
CA ASP A 254 -17.09 1.81 -1.85
C ASP A 254 -17.61 0.58 -2.62
N TYR A 255 -16.74 -0.11 -3.35
CA TYR A 255 -17.12 -1.28 -4.13
C TYR A 255 -16.63 -2.57 -3.47
N THR A 256 -17.58 -3.39 -3.01
CA THR A 256 -17.31 -4.69 -2.38
C THR A 256 -17.74 -5.83 -3.29
N CYS A 257 -16.83 -6.76 -3.57
CA CYS A 257 -17.14 -7.97 -4.32
C CYS A 257 -16.29 -9.16 -3.85
N LYS A 258 -16.62 -10.36 -4.32
CA LYS A 258 -15.75 -11.53 -4.16
C LYS A 258 -14.49 -11.37 -5.03
N VAL A 259 -13.41 -12.01 -4.60
CA VAL A 259 -12.19 -12.14 -5.41
C VAL A 259 -12.49 -12.82 -6.76
N GLU A 260 -13.44 -13.76 -6.78
CA GLU A 260 -13.95 -14.39 -7.99
C GLU A 260 -14.53 -13.39 -9.00
N ASP A 261 -15.30 -12.40 -8.53
CA ASP A 261 -15.90 -11.39 -9.39
C ASP A 261 -14.83 -10.49 -10.02
N THR A 262 -13.78 -10.17 -9.27
CA THR A 262 -12.60 -9.45 -9.79
C THR A 262 -11.92 -10.24 -10.92
N LEU A 263 -11.72 -11.54 -10.72
CA LEU A 263 -11.13 -12.41 -11.73
C LEU A 263 -12.01 -12.47 -12.98
N LYS A 264 -13.32 -12.72 -12.82
CA LYS A 264 -14.28 -12.79 -13.93
C LYS A 264 -14.33 -11.47 -14.72
N TYR A 265 -14.29 -10.33 -14.00
CA TYR A 265 -14.23 -9.02 -14.65
C TYR A 265 -12.98 -8.89 -15.53
N LEU A 266 -11.79 -9.18 -15.00
CA LEU A 266 -10.53 -9.10 -15.74
C LEU A 266 -10.51 -10.06 -16.95
N ILE A 267 -10.96 -11.31 -16.78
CA ILE A 267 -11.08 -12.28 -17.88
C ILE A 267 -12.01 -11.73 -19.00
N SER A 268 -13.12 -11.10 -18.62
CA SER A 268 -14.08 -10.53 -19.59
C SER A 268 -13.48 -9.48 -20.52
N LYS A 269 -12.37 -8.84 -20.09
CA LYS A 269 -11.63 -7.83 -20.87
C LYS A 269 -10.58 -8.42 -21.79
N SER A 270 -10.35 -9.73 -21.72
CA SER A 270 -9.41 -10.42 -22.59
C SER A 270 -10.05 -10.85 -23.90
N PHE A 271 -9.31 -10.71 -25.01
CA PHE A 271 -9.72 -11.32 -26.28
C PHE A 271 -9.60 -12.85 -26.27
N MET A 272 -8.82 -13.41 -25.34
CA MET A 272 -8.68 -14.87 -25.09
C MET A 272 -9.72 -15.42 -24.10
N ARG A 273 -10.71 -14.64 -23.65
CA ARG A 273 -11.63 -14.96 -22.54
C ARG A 273 -12.33 -16.31 -22.64
N ASN A 274 -12.56 -16.83 -23.84
CA ASN A 274 -13.25 -18.12 -24.06
C ASN A 274 -12.31 -19.32 -23.96
N GLU A 275 -11.00 -19.11 -23.92
CA GLU A 275 -9.97 -20.15 -23.89
C GLU A 275 -9.37 -20.31 -22.49
N ILE A 276 -9.54 -19.30 -21.62
CA ILE A 276 -8.92 -19.24 -20.30
C ILE A 276 -9.60 -20.23 -19.34
N GLU A 277 -8.80 -21.16 -18.81
CA GLU A 277 -9.16 -22.07 -17.73
C GLU A 277 -8.72 -21.50 -16.38
N ILE A 278 -9.58 -21.63 -15.36
CA ILE A 278 -9.24 -21.24 -13.98
C ILE A 278 -8.80 -22.49 -13.20
N VAL A 279 -7.59 -22.48 -12.65
CA VAL A 279 -6.99 -23.60 -11.93
C VAL A 279 -6.66 -23.18 -10.50
N VAL A 280 -7.25 -23.87 -9.51
CA VAL A 280 -6.91 -23.63 -8.10
C VAL A 280 -5.55 -24.24 -7.79
N ASP A 281 -4.60 -23.42 -7.34
CA ASP A 281 -3.28 -23.85 -6.88
C ASP A 281 -3.26 -23.91 -5.35
N PRO A 282 -3.11 -25.10 -4.75
CA PRO A 282 -3.07 -25.27 -3.30
C PRO A 282 -1.97 -24.47 -2.61
N ASN A 283 -0.86 -24.18 -3.29
CA ASN A 283 0.26 -23.40 -2.73
C ASN A 283 -0.10 -21.91 -2.55
N ARG A 284 -1.19 -21.45 -3.15
CA ARG A 284 -1.72 -20.09 -3.01
C ARG A 284 -2.77 -19.95 -1.90
N LEU A 285 -3.12 -21.03 -1.23
CA LEU A 285 -4.04 -21.01 -0.10
C LEU A 285 -3.30 -20.63 1.19
N ARG A 286 -3.91 -19.80 2.01
CA ARG A 286 -3.37 -19.40 3.32
C ARG A 286 -3.90 -20.31 4.42
N PRO A 287 -3.15 -20.57 5.50
CA PRO A 287 -3.63 -21.31 6.65
C PRO A 287 -4.85 -20.69 7.32
N ILE A 288 -4.89 -19.35 7.37
CA ILE A 288 -6.00 -18.53 7.86
C ILE A 288 -6.16 -17.36 6.91
N ASP A 289 -7.39 -17.06 6.49
CA ASP A 289 -7.68 -15.93 5.62
C ASP A 289 -8.56 -14.89 6.33
N ALA A 290 -8.37 -13.62 6.00
CA ALA A 290 -9.21 -12.50 6.42
C ALA A 290 -10.36 -12.36 5.41
N ASP A 291 -11.39 -13.21 5.52
CA ASP A 291 -12.40 -13.40 4.47
C ASP A 291 -13.32 -12.20 4.26
N LEU A 292 -13.53 -11.39 5.29
CA LEU A 292 -14.50 -10.30 5.28
C LEU A 292 -13.77 -8.97 5.50
N GLN A 293 -13.57 -8.21 4.43
CA GLN A 293 -12.86 -6.93 4.45
C GLN A 293 -13.78 -5.80 3.95
N ILE A 294 -14.81 -5.49 4.75
CA ILE A 294 -15.83 -4.46 4.46
C ILE A 294 -15.70 -3.34 5.49
N PRO A 295 -15.15 -2.18 5.13
CA PRO A 295 -14.89 -1.08 6.06
C PRO A 295 -16.14 -0.28 6.42
N ASP A 296 -16.17 0.23 7.64
CA ASP A 296 -16.82 1.48 7.97
C ASP A 296 -15.78 2.61 7.87
N THR A 297 -16.01 3.57 7.00
CA THR A 297 -15.12 4.71 6.75
C THR A 297 -15.72 6.04 7.23
N THR A 298 -16.81 5.99 7.97
CA THR A 298 -17.59 7.16 8.41
C THR A 298 -16.73 8.16 9.16
N LYS A 299 -15.90 7.69 10.12
CA LYS A 299 -15.00 8.53 10.91
C LYS A 299 -14.07 9.38 10.05
N PHE A 300 -13.44 8.76 9.03
CA PHE A 300 -12.54 9.46 8.12
C PHE A 300 -13.27 10.41 7.18
N LYS A 301 -14.44 9.99 6.67
CA LYS A 301 -15.28 10.82 5.81
C LYS A 301 -15.79 12.07 6.54
N GLU A 302 -16.23 11.95 7.77
CA GLU A 302 -16.69 13.08 8.58
C GLU A 302 -15.57 14.08 8.87
N LEU A 303 -14.35 13.58 9.13
CA LEU A 303 -13.19 14.42 9.38
C LEU A 303 -12.78 15.23 8.14
N THR A 304 -12.73 14.58 6.97
CA THR A 304 -12.02 15.11 5.80
C THR A 304 -12.93 15.44 4.62
N GLY A 305 -14.15 14.92 4.58
CA GLY A 305 -15.02 14.95 3.41
C GLY A 305 -14.52 14.07 2.24
N TRP A 306 -13.51 13.20 2.47
CA TRP A 306 -12.97 12.35 1.43
C TRP A 306 -13.94 11.25 1.01
N GLU A 307 -14.02 11.01 -0.29
CA GLU A 307 -14.70 9.87 -0.91
C GLU A 307 -13.88 9.34 -2.08
N PRO A 308 -13.90 8.02 -2.35
CA PRO A 308 -13.29 7.47 -3.55
C PRO A 308 -14.00 8.03 -4.80
N LYS A 309 -13.22 8.35 -5.84
CA LYS A 309 -13.74 8.94 -7.09
C LYS A 309 -13.55 8.04 -8.29
N ILE A 310 -12.57 7.15 -8.25
CA ILE A 310 -12.23 6.28 -9.38
C ILE A 310 -12.97 4.96 -9.21
N PRO A 311 -13.89 4.61 -10.13
CA PRO A 311 -14.70 3.40 -10.01
C PRO A 311 -13.85 2.14 -10.18
N PHE A 312 -14.27 1.04 -9.54
CA PHE A 312 -13.62 -0.27 -9.59
C PHE A 312 -13.25 -0.72 -11.01
N ASN A 313 -14.18 -0.60 -11.95
CA ASN A 313 -13.95 -1.01 -13.33
C ASN A 313 -12.78 -0.27 -13.97
N LYS A 314 -12.68 1.04 -13.75
CA LYS A 314 -11.56 1.85 -14.25
C LYS A 314 -10.23 1.43 -13.63
N THR A 315 -10.23 1.13 -12.34
CA THR A 315 -9.05 0.65 -11.62
C THR A 315 -8.55 -0.68 -12.20
N MET A 316 -9.46 -1.63 -12.46
CA MET A 316 -9.13 -2.94 -13.00
C MET A 316 -8.69 -2.86 -14.47
N ASP A 317 -9.34 -2.04 -15.28
CA ASP A 317 -8.95 -1.80 -16.66
C ASP A 317 -7.52 -1.21 -16.73
N ASP A 318 -7.23 -0.18 -15.93
CA ASP A 318 -5.90 0.44 -15.86
C ASP A 318 -4.82 -0.53 -15.34
N LEU A 319 -5.17 -1.42 -14.41
CA LEU A 319 -4.25 -2.44 -13.91
C LEU A 319 -3.93 -3.47 -14.99
N LEU A 320 -4.93 -3.91 -15.77
CA LEU A 320 -4.71 -4.86 -16.86
C LEU A 320 -3.86 -4.20 -17.97
N ASP A 321 -4.16 -2.98 -18.36
CA ASP A 321 -3.39 -2.25 -19.37
C ASP A 321 -1.95 -1.98 -18.92
N TYR A 322 -1.73 -1.68 -17.64
CA TYR A 322 -0.38 -1.60 -17.08
C TYR A 322 0.44 -2.88 -17.28
N TRP A 323 -0.17 -4.05 -17.10
CA TRP A 323 0.53 -5.32 -17.31
C TRP A 323 0.74 -5.62 -18.79
N ARG A 324 -0.23 -5.29 -19.67
CA ARG A 324 -0.09 -5.38 -21.12
C ARG A 324 1.09 -4.55 -21.62
N ASP A 325 1.19 -3.30 -21.17
CA ASP A 325 2.28 -2.40 -21.55
C ASP A 325 3.64 -2.93 -21.07
N ARG A 326 3.72 -3.43 -19.85
CA ARG A 326 4.96 -3.99 -19.33
C ARG A 326 5.44 -5.21 -20.10
N ILE A 327 4.53 -6.07 -20.51
CA ILE A 327 4.85 -7.28 -21.28
C ILE A 327 5.23 -6.88 -22.70
N ASN A 328 4.46 -6.02 -23.35
CA ASN A 328 4.73 -5.53 -24.70
C ASN A 328 6.10 -4.87 -24.82
N ASN A 329 6.55 -4.16 -23.79
CA ASN A 329 7.88 -3.53 -23.72
C ASN A 329 9.01 -4.52 -23.42
N GLY A 330 8.76 -5.83 -23.51
CA GLY A 330 9.79 -6.88 -23.41
C GLY A 330 10.34 -7.12 -22.00
N ARG A 331 9.67 -6.66 -20.96
CA ARG A 331 10.09 -6.94 -19.58
C ARG A 331 9.87 -8.41 -19.24
N LYS A 332 10.92 -9.04 -18.71
CA LYS A 332 10.86 -10.44 -18.24
C LYS A 332 10.41 -10.45 -16.77
N PHE A 333 9.48 -11.34 -16.44
CA PHE A 333 8.95 -11.51 -15.09
C PHE A 333 9.21 -12.95 -14.61
N LEU A 334 9.45 -13.07 -13.29
CA LEU A 334 9.47 -14.37 -12.67
C LEU A 334 8.03 -14.88 -12.51
N ASN A 335 7.80 -16.15 -12.76
CA ASN A 335 6.58 -16.85 -12.35
C ASN A 335 6.72 -17.14 -10.85
N ARG A 336 5.96 -16.40 -10.03
CA ARG A 336 5.96 -16.52 -8.57
C ARG A 336 4.64 -17.09 -8.09
#